data_db955892dd9031cdc3df6a1f31f4bd36
#
_entry.id   db955892dd9031cdc3df6a1f31f4bd36
#
_cell.length_a   1.000
_cell.length_b   1.000
_cell.length_c   1.000
_cell.angle_alpha   90.00
_cell.angle_beta   90.00
_cell.angle_gamma   90.00
#
_symmetry.space_group_name_H-M   'P 1'
#
loop_
_entity.id
_entity.type
_entity.pdbx_description
1 polymer ?
#
loop_
_entity_poly.entity_id
_entity_poly.type
_entity_poly.pdbx_seq_one_letter_code
_entity_poly.pdbx_strand_id
1 'polypeptide(L)'
;MSTETSQTIRLASVKDIPEGEGREYRVGDLFVAIFRDQGEYYALEDYCPHAGAPLNDGPVSQGSVMCMWHGWKFSLRDGSCLNIPRGFPVRTFPLKIEGEDIYVTLPVNDKGEES
;
A
#
# COMPACT_ATOMS: atom_id res chain seq x y z
N MET A 1 3.76 -27.79 2.36
CA MET A 1 2.96 -27.25 1.55
C MET A 1 2.74 -25.87 1.89
N SER A 2 2.59 -25.14 0.98
CA SER A 2 2.39 -23.77 1.23
C SER A 2 1.15 -23.56 2.00
N THR A 3 1.23 -22.75 2.98
CA THR A 3 0.02 -22.41 3.63
C THR A 3 -0.26 -20.97 3.42
N GLU A 4 0.40 -20.33 2.45
CA GLU A 4 0.09 -18.98 2.24
C GLU A 4 -1.25 -18.85 1.62
N THR A 5 -2.14 -18.15 2.22
CA THR A 5 -3.44 -17.89 1.68
C THR A 5 -3.64 -16.40 1.65
N SER A 6 -4.62 -15.96 0.90
CA SER A 6 -4.93 -14.55 0.84
C SER A 6 -6.42 -14.37 0.99
N GLN A 7 -6.82 -13.19 1.39
CA GLN A 7 -8.23 -12.88 1.49
C GLN A 7 -8.45 -11.50 0.92
N THR A 8 -9.59 -11.30 0.31
CA THR A 8 -9.97 -10.02 -0.26
C THR A 8 -11.01 -9.42 0.67
N ILE A 9 -10.73 -8.24 1.18
CA ILE A 9 -11.64 -7.60 2.11
C ILE A 9 -11.95 -6.20 1.65
N ARG A 10 -13.11 -5.69 2.05
CA ARG A 10 -13.44 -4.32 1.80
C ARG A 10 -12.68 -3.48 2.80
N LEU A 11 -11.87 -2.58 2.34
CA LEU A 11 -11.03 -1.83 3.23
C LEU A 11 -11.45 -0.36 3.34
N ALA A 12 -11.98 0.21 2.28
CA ALA A 12 -12.29 1.63 2.27
C ALA A 12 -13.33 1.93 1.22
N SER A 13 -13.76 3.17 1.18
CA SER A 13 -14.62 3.67 0.11
C SER A 13 -13.79 4.61 -0.75
N VAL A 14 -14.14 4.69 -2.03
CA VAL A 14 -13.44 5.62 -2.92
C VAL A 14 -13.57 7.04 -2.41
N LYS A 15 -14.62 7.34 -1.65
CA LYS A 15 -14.77 8.68 -1.13
C LYS A 15 -13.80 9.01 -0.02
N ASP A 16 -13.13 8.01 0.55
CA ASP A 16 -12.22 8.25 1.64
C ASP A 16 -10.83 8.65 1.16
N ILE A 17 -10.53 8.48 -0.13
CA ILE A 17 -9.19 8.70 -0.64
C ILE A 17 -9.20 9.89 -1.60
N PRO A 18 -8.76 11.05 -1.17
CA PRO A 18 -8.71 12.20 -2.10
C PRO A 18 -7.64 12.01 -3.16
N GLU A 19 -7.83 12.68 -4.28
CA GLU A 19 -6.87 12.61 -5.36
C GLU A 19 -5.52 13.11 -4.88
N GLY A 20 -4.45 12.36 -5.18
CA GLY A 20 -3.11 12.77 -4.81
C GLY A 20 -2.72 12.49 -3.37
N GLU A 21 -3.52 11.69 -2.66
CA GLU A 21 -3.26 11.44 -1.25
C GLU A 21 -3.35 9.96 -0.94
N GLY A 22 -2.89 9.61 0.23
CA GLY A 22 -2.97 8.25 0.74
C GLY A 22 -3.67 8.23 2.07
N ARG A 23 -4.15 7.04 2.43
CA ARG A 23 -4.77 6.82 3.74
C ARG A 23 -4.31 5.49 4.27
N GLU A 24 -4.09 5.42 5.57
CA GLU A 24 -3.59 4.22 6.19
C GLU A 24 -4.73 3.41 6.77
N TYR A 25 -4.66 2.10 6.62
CA TYR A 25 -5.62 1.19 7.21
C TYR A 25 -4.85 0.04 7.85
N ARG A 26 -5.30 -0.41 8.99
CA ARG A 26 -4.63 -1.50 9.67
C ARG A 26 -5.48 -2.74 9.60
N VAL A 27 -4.87 -3.87 9.23
CA VAL A 27 -5.56 -5.14 9.16
C VAL A 27 -4.69 -6.14 9.89
N GLY A 28 -5.09 -6.47 11.11
CA GLY A 28 -4.25 -7.30 11.96
C GLY A 28 -2.95 -6.57 12.28
N ASP A 29 -1.84 -7.17 11.94
CA ASP A 29 -0.55 -6.54 12.16
C ASP A 29 -0.05 -5.83 10.92
N LEU A 30 -0.84 -5.75 9.88
CA LEU A 30 -0.40 -5.20 8.62
C LEU A 30 -0.95 -3.78 8.46
N PHE A 31 -0.08 -2.87 8.07
CA PHE A 31 -0.52 -1.51 7.77
C PHE A 31 -0.53 -1.34 6.27
N VAL A 32 -1.67 -0.94 5.72
CA VAL A 32 -1.88 -0.82 4.29
C VAL A 32 -2.18 0.63 3.96
N ALA A 33 -1.50 1.17 2.97
CA ALA A 33 -1.78 2.52 2.52
C ALA A 33 -2.50 2.43 1.18
N ILE A 34 -3.60 3.14 1.03
CA ILE A 34 -4.31 3.21 -0.22
C ILE A 34 -4.11 4.61 -0.77
N PHE A 35 -3.62 4.69 -1.99
CA PHE A 35 -3.32 5.96 -2.63
C PHE A 35 -4.20 6.14 -3.85
N ARG A 36 -4.47 7.40 -4.17
CA ARG A 36 -5.19 7.74 -5.40
C ARG A 36 -4.34 8.69 -6.20
N ASP A 37 -4.09 8.33 -7.46
CA ASP A 37 -3.29 9.19 -8.33
C ASP A 37 -3.87 9.12 -9.72
N GLN A 38 -4.26 10.26 -10.26
CA GLN A 38 -4.82 10.35 -11.59
C GLN A 38 -6.02 9.44 -11.77
N GLY A 39 -6.85 9.38 -10.76
CA GLY A 39 -8.07 8.59 -10.81
C GLY A 39 -7.90 7.11 -10.55
N GLU A 40 -6.67 6.63 -10.40
CA GLU A 40 -6.41 5.23 -10.14
C GLU A 40 -6.08 5.01 -8.69
N TYR A 41 -6.41 3.83 -8.17
CA TYR A 41 -6.18 3.52 -6.77
C TYR A 41 -5.15 2.41 -6.64
N TYR A 42 -4.31 2.51 -5.61
CA TYR A 42 -3.22 1.57 -5.39
C TYR A 42 -3.11 1.24 -3.92
N ALA A 43 -2.71 0.01 -3.61
CA ALA A 43 -2.54 -0.41 -2.23
C ALA A 43 -1.12 -0.92 -2.03
N LEU A 44 -0.42 -0.32 -1.08
CA LEU A 44 0.95 -0.70 -0.76
C LEU A 44 1.05 -0.92 0.73
N GLU A 45 2.05 -1.64 1.16
CA GLU A 45 2.32 -1.72 2.57
C GLU A 45 2.75 -0.33 3.04
N ASP A 46 2.20 0.14 4.16
CA ASP A 46 2.46 1.49 4.63
C ASP A 46 3.75 1.51 5.43
N TYR A 47 4.85 1.27 4.74
CA TYR A 47 6.11 1.06 5.41
C TYR A 47 7.25 1.28 4.42
N CYS A 48 8.06 2.27 4.70
CA CYS A 48 9.23 2.50 3.88
C CYS A 48 10.32 1.53 4.32
N PRO A 49 10.75 0.63 3.44
CA PRO A 49 11.71 -0.39 3.86
C PRO A 49 13.05 0.19 4.30
N HIS A 50 13.35 1.42 3.90
CA HIS A 50 14.58 2.04 4.29
C HIS A 50 14.54 2.54 5.73
N ALA A 51 13.45 3.13 6.16
CA ALA A 51 13.42 3.80 7.46
C ALA A 51 12.30 3.34 8.37
N GLY A 52 11.44 2.47 7.91
CA GLY A 52 10.31 2.07 8.72
C GLY A 52 9.25 3.14 8.87
N ALA A 53 9.34 4.20 8.10
CA ALA A 53 8.38 5.28 8.21
C ALA A 53 7.14 4.97 7.39
N PRO A 54 6.00 5.54 7.76
CA PRO A 54 4.81 5.33 6.95
C PRO A 54 4.93 6.05 5.63
N LEU A 55 4.25 5.53 4.62
CA LEU A 55 4.23 6.15 3.31
C LEU A 55 2.94 6.89 3.03
N ASN A 56 1.91 6.66 3.84
CA ASN A 56 0.57 7.18 3.51
C ASN A 56 0.50 8.70 3.46
N ASP A 57 1.40 9.38 4.16
CA ASP A 57 1.37 10.83 4.15
C ASP A 57 2.40 11.43 3.21
N GLY A 58 3.05 10.63 2.39
CA GLY A 58 4.02 11.17 1.45
C GLY A 58 3.36 11.77 0.24
N PRO A 59 4.05 12.65 -0.44
CA PRO A 59 3.49 13.25 -1.65
C PRO A 59 3.36 12.23 -2.77
N VAL A 60 2.24 12.31 -3.47
CA VAL A 60 1.92 11.39 -4.54
C VAL A 60 1.85 12.17 -5.84
N SER A 61 2.55 11.73 -6.87
CA SER A 61 2.39 12.31 -8.18
C SER A 61 2.98 11.40 -9.24
N GLN A 62 2.38 11.42 -10.39
CA GLN A 62 2.89 10.72 -11.57
C GLN A 62 3.20 9.26 -11.29
N GLY A 63 2.32 8.61 -10.56
CA GLY A 63 2.44 7.18 -10.32
C GLY A 63 3.44 6.80 -9.26
N SER A 64 3.85 7.74 -8.42
CA SER A 64 4.81 7.43 -7.37
C SER A 64 4.44 8.09 -6.06
N VAL A 65 4.99 7.57 -4.97
CA VAL A 65 4.87 8.19 -3.66
C VAL A 65 6.26 8.32 -3.09
N MET A 66 6.51 9.42 -2.38
CA MET A 66 7.83 9.66 -1.80
C MET A 66 7.76 9.54 -0.30
N CYS A 67 8.71 8.81 0.27
CA CYS A 67 8.83 8.73 1.72
C CYS A 67 9.32 10.07 2.23
N MET A 68 8.61 10.61 3.21
CA MET A 68 8.94 11.95 3.69
C MET A 68 10.22 12.00 4.49
N TRP A 69 10.70 10.87 4.97
CA TRP A 69 11.86 10.90 5.85
C TRP A 69 13.17 11.12 5.08
N HIS A 70 13.37 10.40 3.97
CA HIS A 70 14.63 10.51 3.25
C HIS A 70 14.45 10.60 1.75
N GLY A 71 13.23 10.80 1.28
CA GLY A 71 13.01 11.06 -0.13
C GLY A 71 13.06 9.86 -1.05
N TRP A 72 12.99 8.65 -0.51
CA TRP A 72 12.92 7.48 -1.38
C TRP A 72 11.57 7.50 -2.09
N LYS A 73 11.58 7.22 -3.38
CA LYS A 73 10.35 7.20 -4.16
C LYS A 73 10.03 5.79 -4.61
N PHE A 74 8.76 5.46 -4.56
CA PHE A 74 8.32 4.12 -4.92
C PHE A 74 7.21 4.20 -5.95
N SER A 75 7.23 3.27 -6.93
CA SER A 75 6.18 3.18 -7.91
C SER A 75 4.91 2.69 -7.24
N LEU A 76 3.81 3.38 -7.47
CA LEU A 76 2.55 2.93 -6.91
C LEU A 76 2.08 1.63 -7.56
N ARG A 77 2.52 1.38 -8.80
CA ARG A 77 2.05 0.22 -9.51
C ARG A 77 2.72 -1.06 -9.03
N ASP A 78 4.01 -1.07 -8.83
CA ASP A 78 4.70 -2.29 -8.47
C ASP A 78 5.59 -2.18 -7.25
N GLY A 79 5.65 -1.01 -6.62
CA GLY A 79 6.40 -0.85 -5.38
C GLY A 79 7.90 -0.71 -5.57
N SER A 80 8.39 -0.66 -6.80
CA SER A 80 9.84 -0.59 -7.00
C SER A 80 10.37 0.76 -6.57
N CYS A 81 11.60 0.78 -6.08
CA CYS A 81 12.22 2.05 -5.69
C CYS A 81 12.71 2.73 -6.95
N LEU A 82 12.34 3.97 -7.14
CA LEU A 82 12.56 4.66 -8.39
C LEU A 82 13.80 5.55 -8.41
N ASN A 83 14.29 5.97 -7.27
CA ASN A 83 15.35 6.95 -7.26
C ASN A 83 16.60 6.59 -6.46
N ILE A 84 16.62 5.41 -5.85
CA ILE A 84 17.79 5.00 -5.09
C ILE A 84 18.35 3.74 -5.72
N PRO A 85 19.57 3.75 -6.21
CA PRO A 85 20.17 2.53 -6.74
C PRO A 85 20.20 1.46 -5.65
N ARG A 86 19.74 0.27 -5.98
CA ARG A 86 19.68 -0.81 -5.00
C ARG A 86 18.70 -0.56 -3.89
N GLY A 87 17.76 0.35 -4.08
CA GLY A 87 16.72 0.56 -3.08
C GLY A 87 15.84 -0.67 -2.98
N PHE A 88 15.28 -0.90 -1.80
CA PHE A 88 14.41 -2.04 -1.59
C PHE A 88 12.99 -1.70 -2.02
N PRO A 89 12.27 -2.63 -2.63
CA PRO A 89 10.89 -2.34 -3.03
C PRO A 89 9.97 -2.40 -1.83
N VAL A 90 8.82 -1.75 -1.96
CA VAL A 90 7.78 -1.86 -0.96
C VAL A 90 6.75 -2.84 -1.49
N ARG A 91 6.10 -3.59 -0.61
CA ARG A 91 5.14 -4.60 -1.02
C ARG A 91 3.85 -3.94 -1.52
N THR A 92 3.28 -4.47 -2.58
CA THR A 92 2.01 -4.00 -3.10
C THR A 92 0.97 -5.09 -2.94
N PHE A 93 -0.30 -4.68 -2.95
CA PHE A 93 -1.40 -5.61 -2.80
C PHE A 93 -2.40 -5.41 -3.93
N PRO A 94 -3.01 -6.47 -4.46
CA PRO A 94 -4.03 -6.32 -5.48
C PRO A 94 -5.23 -5.54 -4.94
N LEU A 95 -5.80 -4.69 -5.77
CA LEU A 95 -6.90 -3.84 -5.37
C LEU A 95 -7.94 -3.84 -6.47
N LYS A 96 -9.20 -3.88 -6.10
CA LYS A 96 -10.27 -3.73 -7.07
C LYS A 96 -11.36 -2.85 -6.51
N ILE A 97 -12.09 -2.21 -7.39
CA ILE A 97 -13.16 -1.30 -7.02
C ILE A 97 -14.46 -1.93 -7.47
N GLU A 98 -15.44 -1.96 -6.58
CA GLU A 98 -16.78 -2.41 -6.93
C GLU A 98 -17.75 -1.36 -6.44
N GLY A 99 -18.34 -0.59 -7.34
CA GLY A 99 -19.18 0.52 -6.95
C GLY A 99 -18.33 1.57 -6.29
N GLU A 100 -18.59 1.85 -5.03
CA GLU A 100 -17.78 2.79 -4.29
C GLU A 100 -16.86 2.09 -3.31
N ASP A 101 -16.82 0.77 -3.32
CA ASP A 101 -16.06 0.04 -2.33
C ASP A 101 -14.71 -0.38 -2.86
N ILE A 102 -13.69 -0.25 -2.04
CA ILE A 102 -12.33 -0.64 -2.39
C ILE A 102 -12.03 -1.93 -1.68
N TYR A 103 -11.71 -2.97 -2.46
CA TYR A 103 -11.34 -4.26 -1.92
C TYR A 103 -9.86 -4.48 -2.16
N VAL A 104 -9.19 -5.00 -1.15
CA VAL A 104 -7.76 -5.25 -1.23
C VAL A 104 -7.51 -6.69 -0.86
N THR A 105 -6.65 -7.37 -1.61
CA THR A 105 -6.31 -8.76 -1.33
C THR A 105 -5.03 -8.78 -0.54
N LEU A 106 -5.10 -9.31 0.67
CA LEU A 106 -4.00 -9.30 1.61
C LEU A 106 -3.63 -10.73 1.98
N PRO A 107 -2.37 -10.97 2.33
CA PRO A 107 -1.99 -12.29 2.81
C PRO A 107 -2.59 -12.52 4.18
N VAL A 108 -3.00 -13.76 4.41
CA VAL A 108 -3.49 -14.14 5.71
C VAL A 108 -2.32 -14.76 6.43
N ASN A 109 -2.01 -14.22 7.60
CA ASN A 109 -0.89 -14.72 8.33
C ASN A 109 -1.36 -15.73 9.34
N ASP A 110 -1.31 -17.00 8.99
CA ASP A 110 -1.78 -17.99 9.89
C ASP A 110 -1.03 -18.03 11.16
N LYS A 111 0.27 -17.79 11.14
CA LYS A 111 0.87 -17.83 12.37
C LYS A 111 0.51 -16.70 13.19
N GLY A 112 0.16 -15.61 12.63
CA GLY A 112 -0.29 -14.53 13.42
C GLY A 112 -1.46 -14.91 14.23
N GLU A 113 -2.36 -15.73 13.68
CA GLU A 113 -3.49 -15.92 14.41
C GLU A 113 -3.26 -16.94 15.36
N GLU A 114 -2.33 -17.80 15.17
CA GLU A 114 -2.26 -18.73 16.14
C GLU A 114 -1.48 -18.22 17.23
N SER A 115 -0.92 -17.15 17.16
CA SER A 115 -0.19 -16.66 18.29
C SER A 115 -1.09 -16.02 19.28
#